data_75bbad70298adb016413662908de8668
#
_entry.id   75bbad70298adb016413662908de8668
#
_cell.length_a   1.000
_cell.length_b   1.000
_cell.length_c   1.000
_cell.angle_alpha   90.00
_cell.angle_beta   90.00
_cell.angle_gamma   90.00
#
_symmetry.space_group_name_H-M   'P 1'
#
loop_
_entity.id
_entity.type
_entity.pdbx_description
1 polymer ?
#
loop_
_entity_poly.entity_id
_entity_poly.type
_entity_poly.pdbx_seq_one_letter_code
_entity_poly.pdbx_strand_id
1 'polypeptide(L)'
;MISPIWHTRRAFLRSLALTAGAGALGACSTMAPSTDAMVEPVEYRLGAGDQIRITVFNEPDLTGPFTVGAQGMIAYPLVGSIRAGGLTVPEFTSSLQTALGAFVRTPSVAVEVTNYRPFFILGEVQRPGTYPYSANLTVPNAVATAGGFTYRANRGRVFIRHANENVERSYQLTVATPVLPGDTVRIGERLL
;
A
#
# COMPACT_ATOMS: atom_id res chain seq x y z
N MET A 1 13.31 -1.35 -69.04
CA MET A 1 14.42 -2.22 -69.52
C MET A 1 14.44 -3.44 -68.62
N ILE A 2 13.73 -4.41 -69.07
CA ILE A 2 14.22 -5.74 -69.47
C ILE A 2 14.45 -6.67 -68.26
N SER A 3 13.44 -7.54 -68.08
CA SER A 3 13.52 -8.91 -67.51
C SER A 3 14.46 -9.78 -68.40
N PRO A 4 14.70 -11.06 -68.18
CA PRO A 4 13.82 -12.13 -67.70
C PRO A 4 14.54 -13.33 -67.00
N ILE A 5 13.76 -14.21 -66.32
CA ILE A 5 13.41 -15.60 -66.66
C ILE A 5 14.55 -16.64 -66.53
N TRP A 6 14.39 -17.80 -65.86
CA TRP A 6 13.89 -19.10 -66.27
C TRP A 6 14.24 -20.19 -65.22
N HIS A 7 13.19 -20.94 -64.85
CA HIS A 7 13.04 -22.40 -64.77
C HIS A 7 14.21 -23.29 -64.28
N THR A 8 13.89 -24.25 -63.43
CA THR A 8 13.36 -25.60 -63.73
C THR A 8 13.15 -26.42 -62.47
N ARG A 9 11.98 -26.94 -62.28
CA ARG A 9 11.48 -28.29 -62.14
C ARG A 9 12.49 -29.44 -61.98
N ARG A 10 12.22 -30.30 -60.96
CA ARG A 10 12.06 -31.77 -60.97
C ARG A 10 12.12 -32.25 -59.53
N ALA A 11 11.08 -32.65 -58.92
CA ALA A 11 10.42 -33.95 -58.76
C ALA A 11 11.41 -35.11 -58.59
N PHE A 12 11.43 -35.71 -57.42
CA PHE A 12 11.58 -37.15 -57.23
C PHE A 12 10.88 -37.64 -55.96
N LEU A 13 10.09 -38.65 -56.20
CA LEU A 13 9.24 -39.41 -55.30
C LEU A 13 10.03 -40.41 -54.44
N ARG A 14 9.37 -40.84 -53.36
CA ARG A 14 9.46 -42.13 -52.64
C ARG A 14 10.54 -42.21 -51.57
N SER A 15 10.08 -42.34 -50.29
CA SER A 15 9.89 -43.65 -49.67
C SER A 15 9.16 -43.57 -48.33
N LEU A 16 8.20 -44.39 -48.20
CA LEU A 16 7.40 -44.77 -47.05
C LEU A 16 8.27 -45.50 -46.02
N ALA A 17 8.28 -45.05 -44.77
CA ALA A 17 8.62 -45.89 -43.64
C ALA A 17 7.83 -45.52 -42.41
N LEU A 18 6.92 -46.44 -42.08
CA LEU A 18 6.06 -46.52 -40.93
C LEU A 18 6.91 -46.94 -39.73
N THR A 19 7.01 -46.10 -38.68
CA THR A 19 7.39 -46.57 -37.35
C THR A 19 6.51 -45.90 -36.31
N ALA A 20 5.63 -46.71 -35.74
CA ALA A 20 4.89 -46.43 -34.54
C ALA A 20 5.87 -46.36 -33.36
N GLY A 21 5.88 -45.20 -32.70
CA GLY A 21 6.61 -44.96 -31.44
C GLY A 21 5.73 -44.22 -30.46
N ALA A 22 5.16 -44.96 -29.50
CA ALA A 22 4.47 -44.40 -28.35
C ALA A 22 5.45 -43.51 -27.57
N GLY A 23 5.18 -42.20 -27.51
CA GLY A 23 5.95 -41.24 -26.74
C GLY A 23 5.06 -40.55 -25.71
N ALA A 24 5.35 -40.82 -24.47
CA ALA A 24 4.71 -40.38 -23.24
C ALA A 24 4.39 -38.89 -23.22
N LEU A 25 3.15 -38.56 -22.89
CA LEU A 25 2.67 -37.23 -22.50
C LEU A 25 3.32 -36.84 -21.18
N GLY A 26 4.45 -36.15 -21.25
CA GLY A 26 4.97 -35.38 -20.13
C GLY A 26 4.19 -34.08 -20.00
N ALA A 27 3.07 -34.11 -19.27
CA ALA A 27 2.43 -32.90 -18.80
C ALA A 27 3.31 -32.28 -17.70
N CYS A 28 4.30 -31.48 -18.12
CA CYS A 28 4.92 -30.53 -17.22
C CYS A 28 3.88 -29.43 -16.94
N SER A 29 3.15 -29.59 -15.84
CA SER A 29 2.47 -28.47 -15.21
C SER A 29 3.53 -27.46 -14.83
N THR A 30 3.74 -26.46 -15.67
CA THR A 30 4.42 -25.23 -15.26
C THR A 30 3.55 -24.58 -14.22
N MET A 31 3.82 -24.88 -12.93
CA MET A 31 3.41 -24.02 -11.84
C MET A 31 3.98 -22.65 -12.18
N ALA A 32 3.07 -21.73 -12.60
CA ALA A 32 3.41 -20.33 -12.68
C ALA A 32 3.98 -19.94 -11.30
N PRO A 33 5.14 -19.29 -11.23
CA PRO A 33 5.60 -18.75 -9.96
C PRO A 33 4.48 -17.86 -9.46
N SER A 34 3.95 -18.17 -8.28
CA SER A 34 3.15 -17.24 -7.52
C SER A 34 4.01 -15.99 -7.40
N THR A 35 3.62 -14.95 -8.11
CA THR A 35 4.18 -13.63 -7.90
C THR A 35 3.82 -13.30 -6.46
N ASP A 36 4.73 -13.58 -5.52
CA ASP A 36 4.71 -12.91 -4.23
C ASP A 36 4.74 -11.43 -4.60
N ALA A 37 3.58 -10.79 -4.52
CA ALA A 37 3.51 -9.37 -4.65
C ALA A 37 4.45 -8.85 -3.56
N MET A 38 5.64 -8.42 -3.98
CA MET A 38 6.53 -7.65 -3.12
C MET A 38 5.63 -6.56 -2.57
N VAL A 39 5.45 -6.55 -1.26
CA VAL A 39 4.68 -5.52 -0.59
C VAL A 39 5.46 -4.24 -0.86
N GLU A 40 5.04 -3.49 -1.88
CA GLU A 40 5.62 -2.18 -2.14
C GLU A 40 5.45 -1.36 -0.86
N PRO A 41 6.48 -0.62 -0.42
CA PRO A 41 6.37 0.24 0.73
C PRO A 41 5.20 1.21 0.47
N VAL A 42 4.06 0.97 1.11
CA VAL A 42 2.92 1.88 0.98
C VAL A 42 3.29 3.15 1.71
N GLU A 43 3.48 4.23 0.94
CA GLU A 43 3.86 5.52 1.46
C GLU A 43 2.73 6.10 2.32
N TYR A 44 3.09 6.49 3.53
CA TYR A 44 2.13 7.08 4.45
C TYR A 44 1.61 8.43 3.93
N ARG A 45 0.29 8.60 3.95
CA ARG A 45 -0.37 9.87 3.59
C ARG A 45 -1.19 10.38 4.76
N LEU A 46 -1.07 11.67 5.03
CA LEU A 46 -1.83 12.35 6.06
C LEU A 46 -3.34 12.13 5.87
N GLY A 47 -4.06 12.02 6.97
CA GLY A 47 -5.50 11.81 6.95
C GLY A 47 -6.19 12.41 8.16
N ALA A 48 -7.50 12.44 8.12
CA ALA A 48 -8.33 12.98 9.18
C ALA A 48 -8.00 12.34 10.54
N GLY A 49 -7.79 13.17 11.57
CA GLY A 49 -7.42 12.75 12.91
C GLY A 49 -5.91 12.69 13.18
N ASP A 50 -5.05 12.78 12.16
CA ASP A 50 -3.61 12.87 12.38
C ASP A 50 -3.26 14.20 13.06
N GLN A 51 -2.33 14.15 14.02
CA GLN A 51 -1.78 15.33 14.65
C GLN A 51 -0.36 15.57 14.16
N ILE A 52 -0.10 16.77 13.70
CA ILE A 52 1.19 17.18 13.19
C ILE A 52 1.70 18.39 13.94
N ARG A 53 2.99 18.49 14.04
CA ARG A 53 3.68 19.71 14.46
C ARG A 53 4.26 20.38 13.24
N ILE A 54 3.94 21.65 13.07
CA ILE A 54 4.52 22.51 12.04
C ILE A 54 5.47 23.47 12.72
N THR A 55 6.69 23.58 12.23
CA THR A 55 7.70 24.53 12.68
C THR A 55 8.09 25.42 11.51
N VAL A 56 7.94 26.72 11.67
CA VAL A 56 8.39 27.72 10.70
C VAL A 56 9.53 28.50 11.32
N PHE A 57 10.70 28.45 10.69
CA PHE A 57 11.90 29.07 11.24
C PHE A 57 11.74 30.57 11.37
N ASN A 58 12.09 31.11 12.54
CA ASN A 58 11.94 32.52 12.95
C ASN A 58 10.49 33.04 13.00
N GLU A 59 9.48 32.18 12.95
CA GLU A 59 8.06 32.56 13.02
C GLU A 59 7.35 31.75 14.13
N PRO A 60 7.50 32.15 15.39
CA PRO A 60 6.92 31.41 16.53
C PRO A 60 5.38 31.38 16.47
N ASP A 61 4.75 32.44 15.96
CA ASP A 61 3.28 32.53 15.84
C ASP A 61 2.70 31.59 14.78
N LEU A 62 3.54 31.08 13.87
CA LEU A 62 3.19 30.09 12.85
C LEU A 62 3.60 28.67 13.25
N THR A 63 4.29 28.51 14.37
CA THR A 63 4.79 27.23 14.86
C THR A 63 3.86 26.66 15.92
N GLY A 64 3.45 25.39 15.75
CA GLY A 64 2.60 24.75 16.74
C GLY A 64 2.06 23.38 16.32
N PRO A 65 1.25 22.78 17.19
CA PRO A 65 0.52 21.54 16.89
C PRO A 65 -0.75 21.86 16.07
N PHE A 66 -1.02 21.02 15.07
CA PHE A 66 -2.22 21.10 14.24
C PHE A 66 -2.83 19.71 14.07
N THR A 67 -4.14 19.67 13.90
CA THR A 67 -4.87 18.42 13.64
C THR A 67 -5.49 18.46 12.25
N VAL A 68 -5.35 17.40 11.50
CA VAL A 68 -6.03 17.24 10.21
C VAL A 68 -7.52 17.00 10.48
N GLY A 69 -8.35 17.94 10.02
CA GLY A 69 -9.80 17.87 10.18
C GLY A 69 -10.44 16.75 9.36
N ALA A 70 -11.71 16.46 9.62
CA ALA A 70 -12.46 15.37 8.98
C ALA A 70 -12.48 15.42 7.45
N GLN A 71 -12.36 16.62 6.88
CA GLN A 71 -12.31 16.83 5.42
C GLN A 71 -10.87 16.80 4.85
N GLY A 72 -9.89 16.46 5.67
CA GLY A 72 -8.47 16.46 5.27
C GLY A 72 -7.86 17.86 5.20
N MET A 73 -8.49 18.86 5.82
CA MET A 73 -8.02 20.24 5.83
C MET A 73 -7.41 20.61 7.18
N ILE A 74 -6.49 21.54 7.18
CA ILE A 74 -5.92 22.16 8.38
C ILE A 74 -6.23 23.66 8.32
N ALA A 75 -6.76 24.22 9.41
CA ALA A 75 -6.85 25.66 9.59
C ALA A 75 -5.50 26.19 10.04
N TYR A 76 -4.83 26.97 9.18
CA TYR A 76 -3.48 27.45 9.42
C TYR A 76 -3.43 28.99 9.42
N PRO A 77 -2.71 29.63 10.34
CA PRO A 77 -2.60 31.09 10.39
C PRO A 77 -2.13 31.67 9.03
N LEU A 78 -2.62 32.85 8.68
CA LEU A 78 -2.36 33.60 7.43
C LEU A 78 -2.89 32.91 6.16
N VAL A 79 -2.70 31.60 6.03
CA VAL A 79 -3.06 30.81 4.83
C VAL A 79 -4.55 30.47 4.82
N GLY A 80 -5.17 30.34 6.01
CA GLY A 80 -6.53 29.85 6.14
C GLY A 80 -6.60 28.33 6.08
N SER A 81 -7.52 27.79 5.29
CA SER A 81 -7.74 26.35 5.18
C SER A 81 -6.84 25.76 4.08
N ILE A 82 -5.93 24.87 4.46
CA ILE A 82 -5.00 24.20 3.53
C ILE A 82 -5.22 22.70 3.56
N ARG A 83 -5.14 22.05 2.39
CA ARG A 83 -5.31 20.60 2.26
C ARG A 83 -4.05 19.86 2.73
N ALA A 84 -4.24 18.92 3.66
CA ALA A 84 -3.22 17.98 4.12
C ALA A 84 -3.59 16.53 3.80
N GLY A 85 -4.87 16.21 3.87
CA GLY A 85 -5.36 14.86 3.64
C GLY A 85 -5.06 14.33 2.24
N GLY A 86 -4.51 13.12 2.18
CA GLY A 86 -4.07 12.45 0.96
C GLY A 86 -2.66 12.81 0.50
N LEU A 87 -2.02 13.82 1.11
CA LEU A 87 -0.64 14.22 0.82
C LEU A 87 0.33 13.48 1.74
N THR A 88 1.53 13.22 1.24
CA THR A 88 2.67 12.84 2.08
C THR A 88 3.17 14.04 2.89
N VAL A 89 3.99 13.80 3.91
CA VAL A 89 4.57 14.89 4.69
C VAL A 89 5.42 15.83 3.83
N PRO A 90 6.29 15.35 2.92
CA PRO A 90 7.03 16.23 2.01
C PRO A 90 6.12 17.03 1.05
N GLU A 91 5.09 16.41 0.48
CA GLU A 91 4.13 17.09 -0.41
C GLU A 91 3.38 18.19 0.33
N PHE A 92 2.91 17.91 1.54
CA PHE A 92 2.23 18.90 2.38
C PHE A 92 3.18 20.04 2.78
N THR A 93 4.42 19.74 3.18
CA THR A 93 5.44 20.74 3.52
C THR A 93 5.67 21.69 2.35
N SER A 94 5.86 21.18 1.14
CA SER A 94 6.04 21.98 -0.07
C SER A 94 4.82 22.86 -0.38
N SER A 95 3.61 22.30 -0.22
CA SER A 95 2.36 23.03 -0.41
C SER A 95 2.21 24.19 0.58
N LEU A 96 2.50 23.94 1.86
CA LEU A 96 2.42 24.93 2.91
C LEU A 96 3.50 26.03 2.72
N GLN A 97 4.71 25.62 2.36
CA GLN A 97 5.81 26.56 2.07
C GLN A 97 5.47 27.50 0.91
N THR A 98 4.86 26.96 -0.14
CA THR A 98 4.38 27.76 -1.27
C THR A 98 3.30 28.75 -0.85
N ALA A 99 2.32 28.29 -0.08
CA ALA A 99 1.22 29.14 0.39
C ALA A 99 1.71 30.26 1.33
N LEU A 100 2.69 29.97 2.19
CA LEU A 100 3.30 30.95 3.10
C LEU A 100 4.16 31.98 2.38
N GLY A 101 4.68 31.68 1.19
CA GLY A 101 5.50 32.60 0.39
C GLY A 101 4.84 33.93 0.03
N ALA A 102 3.48 33.99 0.12
CA ALA A 102 2.73 35.23 -0.04
C ALA A 102 2.81 36.16 1.18
N PHE A 103 3.14 35.64 2.35
CA PHE A 103 3.09 36.33 3.65
C PHE A 103 4.49 36.46 4.30
N VAL A 104 5.34 35.45 4.10
CA VAL A 104 6.66 35.33 4.71
C VAL A 104 7.72 35.26 3.61
N ARG A 105 8.78 36.06 3.73
CA ARG A 105 9.90 36.02 2.78
C ARG A 105 10.72 34.74 3.02
N THR A 106 10.85 33.90 2.01
CA THR A 106 11.63 32.65 2.06
C THR A 106 11.29 31.73 3.28
N PRO A 107 10.04 31.29 3.43
CA PRO A 107 9.65 30.48 4.60
C PRO A 107 10.39 29.14 4.62
N SER A 108 10.98 28.78 5.76
CA SER A 108 11.56 27.47 6.02
C SER A 108 10.61 26.69 6.92
N VAL A 109 10.00 25.64 6.38
CA VAL A 109 8.93 24.89 7.04
C VAL A 109 9.39 23.46 7.29
N ALA A 110 9.22 22.97 8.51
CA ALA A 110 9.35 21.55 8.88
C ALA A 110 8.00 21.04 9.40
N VAL A 111 7.63 19.83 8.98
CA VAL A 111 6.39 19.17 9.40
C VAL A 111 6.73 17.78 9.93
N GLU A 112 6.23 17.47 11.12
CA GLU A 112 6.39 16.18 11.77
C GLU A 112 5.04 15.63 12.21
N VAL A 113 4.80 14.33 12.04
CA VAL A 113 3.62 13.67 12.59
C VAL A 113 3.90 13.33 14.04
N THR A 114 3.13 13.94 14.95
CA THR A 114 3.27 13.72 16.40
C THR A 114 2.36 12.62 16.91
N ASN A 115 1.19 12.44 16.29
CA ASN A 115 0.29 11.36 16.63
C ASN A 115 -0.47 10.90 15.38
N TYR A 116 -0.43 9.61 15.12
CA TYR A 116 -1.14 8.98 14.02
C TYR A 116 -2.56 8.64 14.43
N ARG A 117 -3.50 8.67 13.49
CA ARG A 117 -4.84 8.13 13.70
C ARG A 117 -4.76 6.64 14.05
N PRO A 118 -5.65 6.13 14.92
CA PRO A 118 -5.63 4.73 15.35
C PRO A 118 -5.97 3.78 14.20
N PHE A 119 -5.61 2.50 14.36
CA PHE A 119 -6.08 1.42 13.51
C PHE A 119 -7.13 0.57 14.25
N PHE A 120 -7.86 -0.24 13.50
CA PHE A 120 -8.91 -1.12 14.01
C PHE A 120 -8.52 -2.57 13.75
N ILE A 121 -8.76 -3.45 14.73
CA ILE A 121 -8.56 -4.88 14.55
C ILE A 121 -9.82 -5.64 14.95
N LEU A 122 -10.25 -6.57 14.09
CA LEU A 122 -11.50 -7.30 14.18
C LEU A 122 -11.29 -8.79 13.92
N GLY A 123 -12.31 -9.61 14.24
CA GLY A 123 -12.32 -11.04 13.95
C GLY A 123 -11.60 -11.86 15.01
N GLU A 124 -10.87 -12.89 14.58
CA GLU A 124 -10.31 -13.93 15.44
C GLU A 124 -9.03 -13.49 16.17
N VAL A 125 -9.12 -12.42 16.97
CA VAL A 125 -8.13 -11.95 17.93
C VAL A 125 -8.74 -11.94 19.33
N GLN A 126 -7.90 -11.98 20.37
CA GLN A 126 -8.39 -12.06 21.77
C GLN A 126 -9.18 -10.81 22.18
N ARG A 127 -8.76 -9.65 21.74
CA ARG A 127 -9.38 -8.37 22.08
C ARG A 127 -9.57 -7.51 20.81
N PRO A 128 -10.66 -7.71 20.05
CA PRO A 128 -11.00 -6.81 18.95
C PRO A 128 -11.23 -5.38 19.47
N GLY A 129 -10.86 -4.37 18.67
CA GLY A 129 -11.04 -2.98 19.10
C GLY A 129 -10.20 -1.99 18.29
N THR A 130 -10.08 -0.79 18.86
CA THR A 130 -9.30 0.32 18.31
C THR A 130 -7.99 0.45 19.08
N TYR A 131 -6.89 0.59 18.36
CA TYR A 131 -5.55 0.64 18.95
C TYR A 131 -4.74 1.81 18.39
N PRO A 132 -3.88 2.43 19.22
CA PRO A 132 -2.95 3.45 18.75
C PRO A 132 -1.99 2.86 17.73
N TYR A 133 -1.72 3.62 16.68
CA TYR A 133 -0.76 3.21 15.66
C TYR A 133 0.66 3.57 16.08
N SER A 134 1.61 2.72 15.75
CA SER A 134 3.05 2.99 15.85
C SER A 134 3.72 2.82 14.48
N ALA A 135 4.77 3.60 14.24
CA ALA A 135 5.50 3.53 12.97
C ALA A 135 5.99 2.09 12.67
N ASN A 136 5.91 1.70 11.40
CA ASN A 136 6.29 0.36 10.92
C ASN A 136 5.48 -0.80 11.55
N LEU A 137 4.21 -0.53 11.90
CA LEU A 137 3.33 -1.56 12.43
C LEU A 137 3.08 -2.65 11.38
N THR A 138 3.19 -3.90 11.80
CA THR A 138 2.83 -5.07 10.98
C THR A 138 1.61 -5.79 11.56
N VAL A 139 0.95 -6.60 10.74
CA VAL A 139 -0.21 -7.39 11.20
C VAL A 139 0.13 -8.29 12.39
N PRO A 140 1.26 -9.04 12.43
CA PRO A 140 1.62 -9.80 13.62
C PRO A 140 1.76 -8.96 14.89
N ASN A 141 2.34 -7.75 14.78
CA ASN A 141 2.48 -6.84 15.91
C ASN A 141 1.12 -6.27 16.36
N ALA A 142 0.24 -5.94 15.40
CA ALA A 142 -1.11 -5.51 15.68
C ALA A 142 -1.92 -6.60 16.42
N VAL A 143 -1.81 -7.85 15.96
CA VAL A 143 -2.45 -9.01 16.61
C VAL A 143 -1.87 -9.23 18.02
N ALA A 144 -0.55 -9.12 18.20
CA ALA A 144 0.07 -9.24 19.51
C ALA A 144 -0.46 -8.17 20.48
N THR A 145 -0.61 -6.91 20.02
CA THR A 145 -1.21 -5.82 20.80
C THR A 145 -2.68 -6.14 21.20
N ALA A 146 -3.42 -6.82 20.33
CA ALA A 146 -4.78 -7.29 20.57
C ALA A 146 -4.85 -8.58 21.44
N GLY A 147 -3.74 -9.01 22.04
CA GLY A 147 -3.67 -10.18 22.92
C GLY A 147 -3.42 -11.50 22.19
N GLY A 148 -3.14 -11.47 20.89
CA GLY A 148 -2.87 -12.66 20.08
C GLY A 148 -4.08 -13.20 19.32
N PHE A 149 -3.84 -14.24 18.54
CA PHE A 149 -4.87 -14.95 17.81
C PHE A 149 -5.75 -15.79 18.73
N THR A 150 -7.03 -15.97 18.35
CA THR A 150 -7.84 -17.04 18.94
C THR A 150 -7.44 -18.42 18.38
N TYR A 151 -7.99 -19.48 18.97
CA TYR A 151 -7.74 -20.85 18.48
C TYR A 151 -8.37 -21.10 17.10
N ARG A 152 -9.38 -20.30 16.70
CA ARG A 152 -10.09 -20.40 15.42
C ARG A 152 -9.45 -19.57 14.31
N ALA A 153 -8.45 -18.76 14.63
CA ALA A 153 -7.87 -17.82 13.70
C ALA A 153 -7.21 -18.48 12.48
N ASN A 154 -7.45 -17.90 11.31
CA ASN A 154 -6.67 -18.18 10.11
C ASN A 154 -5.35 -17.42 10.20
N ARG A 155 -4.25 -18.12 10.33
CA ARG A 155 -2.90 -17.53 10.44
C ARG A 155 -2.18 -17.39 9.11
N GLY A 156 -2.79 -17.81 8.00
CA GLY A 156 -2.20 -17.71 6.66
C GLY A 156 -2.71 -16.51 5.88
N ARG A 157 -3.84 -15.92 6.28
CA ARG A 157 -4.49 -14.85 5.52
C ARG A 157 -5.10 -13.79 6.43
N VAL A 158 -4.96 -12.54 6.00
CA VAL A 158 -5.55 -11.37 6.66
C VAL A 158 -6.34 -10.56 5.64
N PHE A 159 -7.36 -9.89 6.09
CA PHE A 159 -8.15 -8.96 5.30
C PHE A 159 -7.89 -7.55 5.83
N ILE A 160 -7.53 -6.64 4.94
CA ILE A 160 -7.24 -5.25 5.29
C ILE A 160 -8.08 -4.33 4.41
N ARG A 161 -8.76 -3.38 5.03
CA ARG A 161 -9.39 -2.27 4.36
C ARG A 161 -8.64 -0.99 4.75
N HIS A 162 -7.98 -0.37 3.78
CA HIS A 162 -7.28 0.89 4.02
C HIS A 162 -8.26 2.04 4.27
N ALA A 163 -7.82 3.03 5.04
CA ALA A 163 -8.67 4.15 5.50
C ALA A 163 -9.37 4.90 4.35
N ASN A 164 -8.73 4.97 3.19
CA ASN A 164 -9.23 5.68 2.01
C ASN A 164 -9.94 4.76 0.99
N GLU A 165 -10.13 3.48 1.32
CA GLU A 165 -10.75 2.49 0.45
C GLU A 165 -12.07 1.99 1.04
N ASN A 166 -13.03 1.71 0.16
CA ASN A 166 -14.30 1.09 0.54
C ASN A 166 -14.30 -0.44 0.37
N VAL A 167 -13.17 -1.00 -0.11
CA VAL A 167 -13.05 -2.43 -0.39
C VAL A 167 -12.02 -3.05 0.53
N GLU A 168 -12.40 -4.15 1.15
CA GLU A 168 -11.50 -4.99 1.93
C GLU A 168 -10.73 -5.92 0.98
N ARG A 169 -9.41 -5.98 1.10
CA ARG A 169 -8.53 -6.83 0.30
C ARG A 169 -7.94 -7.94 1.15
N SER A 170 -7.73 -9.09 0.52
CA SER A 170 -7.10 -10.25 1.15
C SER A 170 -5.60 -10.26 0.87
N TYR A 171 -4.81 -10.40 1.93
CA TYR A 171 -3.35 -10.52 1.87
C TYR A 171 -2.88 -11.81 2.50
N GLN A 172 -1.76 -12.33 2.04
CA GLN A 172 -1.06 -13.37 2.76
C GLN A 172 -0.50 -12.79 4.07
N LEU A 173 -0.74 -13.47 5.18
CA LEU A 173 -0.23 -13.01 6.47
C LEU A 173 1.24 -13.43 6.59
N THR A 174 2.12 -12.46 6.53
CA THR A 174 3.56 -12.62 6.70
C THR A 174 4.05 -11.74 7.83
N VAL A 175 5.28 -11.93 8.26
CA VAL A 175 5.93 -11.07 9.28
C VAL A 175 6.06 -9.61 8.83
N ALA A 176 6.06 -9.38 7.52
CA ALA A 176 6.24 -8.07 6.89
C ALA A 176 4.92 -7.42 6.41
N THR A 177 3.76 -8.09 6.58
CA THR A 177 2.47 -7.52 6.14
C THR A 177 2.19 -6.22 6.90
N PRO A 178 2.22 -5.04 6.23
CA PRO A 178 2.12 -3.75 6.92
C PRO A 178 0.68 -3.43 7.32
N VAL A 179 0.56 -2.62 8.36
CA VAL A 179 -0.68 -1.95 8.76
C VAL A 179 -0.42 -0.46 8.71
N LEU A 180 -1.33 0.30 8.11
CA LEU A 180 -1.26 1.76 8.00
C LEU A 180 -2.18 2.43 9.03
N PRO A 181 -1.94 3.71 9.36
CA PRO A 181 -2.86 4.48 10.19
C PRO A 181 -4.26 4.54 9.60
N GLY A 182 -5.27 4.23 10.41
CA GLY A 182 -6.67 4.21 10.01
C GLY A 182 -7.13 2.93 9.32
N ASP A 183 -6.26 1.93 9.17
CA ASP A 183 -6.65 0.64 8.59
C ASP A 183 -7.61 -0.12 9.50
N THR A 184 -8.46 -0.91 8.85
CA THR A 184 -9.24 -1.95 9.51
C THR A 184 -8.66 -3.30 9.12
N VAL A 185 -8.08 -4.00 10.09
CA VAL A 185 -7.48 -5.33 9.97
C VAL A 185 -8.48 -6.35 10.48
N ARG A 186 -8.87 -7.31 9.65
CA ARG A 186 -9.76 -8.39 10.06
C ARG A 186 -9.06 -9.75 9.92
N ILE A 187 -8.97 -10.45 11.02
CA ILE A 187 -8.47 -11.83 11.07
C ILE A 187 -9.66 -12.76 10.84
N GLY A 188 -9.61 -13.52 9.76
CA GLY A 188 -10.64 -14.49 9.42
C GLY A 188 -10.57 -15.73 10.30
N GLU A 189 -11.65 -16.51 10.28
CA GLU A 189 -11.70 -17.84 10.84
C GLU A 189 -11.04 -18.84 9.87
N ARG A 190 -10.35 -19.86 10.40
CA ARG A 190 -9.89 -20.98 9.58
C ARG A 190 -11.09 -21.85 9.21
N LEU A 191 -11.24 -22.14 7.94
CA LEU A 191 -12.15 -23.20 7.49
C LEU A 191 -11.50 -24.54 7.83
N LEU A 192 -12.26 -25.42 8.47
CA LEU A 192 -11.86 -26.79 8.77
C LEU A 192 -11.88 -27.62 7.48
#